data_1d7ca93f8fefb8e03b54c51069d1c85d
#
_entry.id   1d7ca93f8fefb8e03b54c51069d1c85d
#
_cell.length_a   1.000
_cell.length_b   1.000
_cell.length_c   1.000
_cell.angle_alpha   90.00
_cell.angle_beta   90.00
_cell.angle_gamma   90.00
#
_symmetry.space_group_name_H-M   'P 1'
#
loop_
_entity.id
_entity.type
_entity.pdbx_description
1 polymer ?
#
loop_
_entity_poly.entity_id
_entity_poly.type
_entity_poly.pdbx_seq_one_letter_code
_entity_poly.pdbx_strand_id
1 'polypeptide(L)'
;LARLLSLAALVALAAGLSACSDDSHTRVTTGTYAGESGQNAPYLNVGPLIYEVQLSRQLNPADTEDASYLTGLTPAQRRLRPGEEWFGVFLQVYNESSTPHLPAKELTISDTQHNVYIPVVPQPTNEFSYQRFAYSGPLAAKARIPALNTVAANGPTQGALLLYKIKIVSLDNRPLELNIIDPLDASITASAELDV
;
A
#
# COMPACT_ATOMS: atom_id res chain seq x y z
N LEU A 1 49.31 31.29 -36.36
CA LEU A 1 49.34 30.24 -35.34
C LEU A 1 48.48 30.57 -34.11
N ALA A 2 47.42 31.40 -34.23
CA ALA A 2 46.60 31.80 -33.08
C ALA A 2 45.09 31.82 -33.38
N ARG A 3 44.57 30.82 -34.12
CA ARG A 3 43.12 30.72 -34.44
C ARG A 3 42.52 29.27 -34.42
N LEU A 4 43.21 28.34 -33.78
CA LEU A 4 42.72 26.92 -33.73
C LEU A 4 42.50 26.37 -32.32
N LEU A 5 42.41 27.21 -31.30
CA LEU A 5 42.23 26.82 -29.89
C LEU A 5 40.88 27.21 -29.29
N SER A 6 39.91 27.71 -30.07
CA SER A 6 38.63 28.19 -29.55
C SER A 6 37.41 27.32 -29.89
N LEU A 7 37.60 26.13 -30.47
CA LEU A 7 36.45 25.25 -30.86
C LEU A 7 36.34 23.97 -30.06
N ALA A 8 37.23 23.72 -29.11
CA ALA A 8 37.22 22.50 -28.33
C ALA A 8 36.53 22.63 -26.94
N ALA A 9 36.07 23.81 -26.55
CA ALA A 9 35.49 24.08 -25.22
C ALA A 9 33.95 24.10 -25.18
N LEU A 10 33.24 23.91 -26.30
CA LEU A 10 31.78 24.02 -26.36
C LEU A 10 31.03 22.71 -26.53
N VAL A 11 31.71 21.56 -26.54
CA VAL A 11 31.07 20.26 -26.70
C VAL A 11 30.95 19.47 -25.38
N ALA A 12 31.54 19.96 -24.29
CA ALA A 12 31.55 19.24 -23.00
C ALA A 12 30.42 19.61 -22.03
N LEU A 13 29.46 20.45 -22.41
CA LEU A 13 28.39 20.93 -21.49
C LEU A 13 26.98 20.41 -21.81
N ALA A 14 26.84 19.44 -22.71
CA ALA A 14 25.52 18.90 -23.09
C ALA A 14 25.27 17.44 -22.63
N ALA A 15 26.11 16.90 -21.74
CA ALA A 15 25.99 15.51 -21.30
C ALA A 15 25.59 15.36 -19.82
N GLY A 16 24.85 16.30 -19.26
CA GLY A 16 24.60 16.33 -17.81
C GLY A 16 23.18 16.60 -17.36
N LEU A 17 22.14 16.32 -18.14
CA LEU A 17 20.75 16.49 -17.68
C LEU A 17 19.84 15.39 -18.24
N SER A 18 20.25 14.15 -18.10
CA SER A 18 19.32 13.02 -18.13
C SER A 18 19.18 12.51 -16.69
N ALA A 19 18.70 13.36 -15.78
CA ALA A 19 17.97 12.86 -14.64
C ALA A 19 16.65 12.36 -15.20
N CYS A 20 16.64 11.12 -15.72
CA CYS A 20 15.43 10.38 -15.90
C CYS A 20 14.85 10.25 -14.50
N SER A 21 13.84 11.04 -14.20
CA SER A 21 12.91 10.69 -13.13
C SER A 21 12.34 9.34 -13.55
N ASP A 22 12.74 8.29 -12.87
CA ASP A 22 12.13 6.98 -13.02
C ASP A 22 10.73 7.10 -12.44
N ASP A 23 9.75 7.48 -13.28
CA ASP A 23 8.35 7.62 -12.89
C ASP A 23 7.71 6.27 -12.56
N SER A 24 8.45 5.16 -12.67
CA SER A 24 7.97 3.81 -12.40
C SER A 24 7.84 3.49 -10.91
N HIS A 25 8.55 4.21 -10.05
CA HIS A 25 8.52 4.00 -8.61
C HIS A 25 8.15 5.27 -7.85
N THR A 26 6.98 5.24 -7.19
CA THR A 26 6.54 6.31 -6.30
C THR A 26 6.76 5.89 -4.86
N ARG A 27 7.66 6.57 -4.16
CA ARG A 27 7.83 6.43 -2.72
C ARG A 27 7.17 7.59 -2.03
N VAL A 28 6.25 7.30 -1.13
CA VAL A 28 5.65 8.31 -0.25
C VAL A 28 6.06 8.02 1.17
N THR A 29 6.78 8.97 1.75
CA THR A 29 7.09 8.97 3.17
C THR A 29 5.93 9.64 3.89
N THR A 30 5.08 8.85 4.51
CA THR A 30 3.98 9.38 5.30
C THR A 30 3.94 8.71 6.64
N GLY A 31 3.99 9.54 7.67
CA GLY A 31 3.24 9.20 8.85
C GLY A 31 1.77 9.29 8.47
N THR A 32 1.12 8.18 8.23
CA THR A 32 -0.33 8.15 8.11
C THR A 32 -0.88 8.38 9.50
N TYR A 33 -1.14 9.62 9.84
CA TYR A 33 -1.79 9.94 11.09
C TYR A 33 -3.18 9.33 11.08
N ALA A 34 -3.43 8.43 12.02
CA ALA A 34 -4.76 7.91 12.27
C ALA A 34 -5.73 9.10 12.42
N GLY A 35 -6.65 9.27 11.48
CA GLY A 35 -7.65 10.33 11.49
C GLY A 35 -7.42 11.49 10.54
N GLU A 36 -6.32 11.56 9.81
CA GLU A 36 -6.21 12.50 8.69
C GLU A 36 -6.87 11.93 7.42
N SER A 37 -8.17 11.74 7.49
CA SER A 37 -8.99 11.63 6.30
C SER A 37 -9.16 13.05 5.74
N GLY A 38 -8.28 13.50 4.88
CA GLY A 38 -8.33 14.83 4.30
C GLY A 38 -7.64 14.89 2.95
N GLN A 39 -7.80 16.01 2.28
CA GLN A 39 -7.26 16.29 0.94
C GLN A 39 -5.72 16.18 0.82
N ASN A 40 -5.02 15.80 1.89
CA ASN A 40 -3.57 15.67 1.97
C ASN A 40 -3.09 14.23 2.20
N ALA A 41 -3.99 13.24 2.18
CA ALA A 41 -3.56 11.86 2.25
C ALA A 41 -2.69 11.52 1.03
N PRO A 42 -1.59 10.79 1.23
CA PRO A 42 -0.64 10.52 0.16
C PRO A 42 -1.23 9.55 -0.85
N TYR A 43 -1.39 10.01 -2.05
CA TYR A 43 -1.82 9.20 -3.16
C TYR A 43 -0.65 8.50 -3.82
N LEU A 44 -0.74 7.18 -3.94
CA LEU A 44 0.25 6.34 -4.60
C LEU A 44 -0.29 5.93 -5.97
N ASN A 45 0.34 6.41 -7.04
CA ASN A 45 -0.02 6.00 -8.38
C ASN A 45 0.71 4.71 -8.74
N VAL A 46 -0.04 3.63 -9.00
CA VAL A 46 0.50 2.35 -9.47
C VAL A 46 -0.24 1.97 -10.74
N GLY A 47 0.41 2.15 -11.87
CA GLY A 47 -0.24 2.09 -13.18
C GLY A 47 -1.39 3.10 -13.25
N PRO A 48 -2.58 2.70 -13.71
CA PRO A 48 -3.73 3.58 -13.84
C PRO A 48 -4.56 3.72 -12.56
N LEU A 49 -4.17 3.06 -11.47
CA LEU A 49 -4.90 3.08 -10.19
C LEU A 49 -4.19 3.93 -9.16
N ILE A 50 -4.99 4.54 -8.28
CA ILE A 50 -4.54 5.36 -7.17
C ILE A 50 -4.81 4.59 -5.89
N TYR A 51 -3.79 4.44 -5.05
CA TYR A 51 -3.86 3.80 -3.73
C TYR A 51 -3.66 4.82 -2.63
N GLU A 52 -4.38 4.65 -1.53
CA GLU A 52 -4.33 5.55 -0.38
C GLU A 52 -4.40 4.73 0.91
N VAL A 53 -3.35 4.80 1.72
CA VAL A 53 -3.35 4.19 3.05
C VAL A 53 -4.09 5.13 4.01
N GLN A 54 -5.22 4.66 4.54
CA GLN A 54 -6.04 5.44 5.47
C GLN A 54 -5.55 5.32 6.90
N LEU A 55 -5.11 4.12 7.27
CA LEU A 55 -4.68 3.79 8.62
C LEU A 55 -3.82 2.53 8.58
N SER A 56 -2.79 2.49 9.40
CA SER A 56 -2.07 1.26 9.73
C SER A 56 -1.89 1.16 11.24
N ARG A 57 -2.09 -0.03 11.81
CA ARG A 57 -1.95 -0.23 13.25
C ARG A 57 -1.87 -1.69 13.66
N GLN A 58 -1.32 -1.90 14.84
CA GLN A 58 -1.44 -3.17 15.55
C GLN A 58 -2.90 -3.47 15.88
N LEU A 59 -3.28 -4.75 15.83
CA LEU A 59 -4.61 -5.20 16.19
C LEU A 59 -4.55 -6.08 17.44
N ASN A 60 -5.34 -5.71 18.44
CA ASN A 60 -5.47 -6.49 19.68
C ASN A 60 -6.66 -7.44 19.60
N PRO A 61 -6.45 -8.77 19.52
CA PRO A 61 -7.56 -9.73 19.43
C PRO A 61 -8.51 -9.74 20.65
N ALA A 62 -8.11 -9.14 21.76
CA ALA A 62 -8.93 -9.00 22.96
C ALA A 62 -9.85 -7.77 22.93
N ASP A 63 -9.58 -6.83 22.04
CA ASP A 63 -10.47 -5.70 21.78
C ASP A 63 -11.63 -6.11 20.87
N THR A 64 -12.83 -5.59 21.13
CA THR A 64 -14.05 -5.98 20.38
C THR A 64 -14.00 -5.54 18.93
N GLU A 65 -13.51 -4.34 18.67
CA GLU A 65 -13.40 -3.82 17.31
C GLU A 65 -12.37 -4.62 16.53
N ASP A 66 -11.18 -4.78 17.08
CA ASP A 66 -10.08 -5.49 16.43
C ASP A 66 -10.39 -6.97 16.22
N ALA A 67 -11.09 -7.61 17.18
CA ALA A 67 -11.58 -8.98 17.04
C ALA A 67 -12.52 -9.14 15.83
N SER A 68 -13.30 -8.10 15.51
CA SER A 68 -14.19 -8.10 14.33
C SER A 68 -13.44 -8.17 13.02
N TYR A 69 -12.26 -7.55 12.93
CA TYR A 69 -11.37 -7.60 11.77
C TYR A 69 -10.77 -9.00 11.54
N LEU A 70 -10.69 -9.81 12.57
CA LEU A 70 -10.20 -11.19 12.51
C LEU A 70 -11.28 -12.21 12.19
N THR A 71 -12.53 -11.78 11.96
CA THR A 71 -13.65 -12.65 11.60
C THR A 71 -13.38 -13.34 10.25
N GLY A 72 -13.71 -14.63 10.11
CA GLY A 72 -13.48 -15.42 8.90
C GLY A 72 -12.08 -16.01 8.76
N LEU A 73 -11.20 -15.80 9.75
CA LEU A 73 -9.97 -16.56 9.84
C LEU A 73 -10.27 -18.00 10.30
N THR A 74 -9.70 -18.97 9.63
CA THR A 74 -9.69 -20.34 10.13
C THR A 74 -8.90 -20.47 11.43
N PRO A 75 -9.11 -21.51 12.26
CA PRO A 75 -8.31 -21.73 13.46
C PRO A 75 -6.80 -21.76 13.20
N ALA A 76 -6.37 -22.29 12.06
CA ALA A 76 -4.97 -22.32 11.65
C ALA A 76 -4.46 -20.91 11.31
N GLN A 77 -5.26 -20.11 10.60
CA GLN A 77 -4.91 -18.72 10.30
C GLN A 77 -4.87 -17.85 11.56
N ARG A 78 -5.76 -18.07 12.54
CA ARG A 78 -5.80 -17.30 13.80
C ARG A 78 -4.58 -17.52 14.69
N ARG A 79 -3.90 -18.64 14.54
CA ARG A 79 -2.75 -18.96 15.38
C ARG A 79 -1.57 -18.07 15.04
N LEU A 80 -1.16 -17.26 16.00
CA LEU A 80 0.11 -16.53 15.99
C LEU A 80 1.23 -17.43 16.51
N ARG A 81 2.42 -17.31 15.98
CA ARG A 81 3.64 -17.89 16.54
C ARG A 81 4.14 -17.02 17.69
N PRO A 82 4.97 -17.56 18.60
CA PRO A 82 5.62 -16.73 19.61
C PRO A 82 6.37 -15.57 18.96
N GLY A 83 6.12 -14.33 19.44
CA GLY A 83 6.71 -13.12 18.89
C GLY A 83 6.06 -12.59 17.61
N GLU A 84 4.90 -13.11 17.22
CA GLU A 84 4.06 -12.52 16.16
C GLU A 84 2.85 -11.80 16.74
N GLU A 85 2.36 -10.83 15.99
CA GLU A 85 1.13 -10.10 16.28
C GLU A 85 0.35 -9.83 15.01
N TRP A 86 -0.90 -9.39 15.18
CA TRP A 86 -1.74 -8.93 14.09
C TRP A 86 -1.49 -7.48 13.76
N PHE A 87 -1.39 -7.18 12.47
CA PHE A 87 -1.24 -5.84 11.96
C PHE A 87 -2.22 -5.61 10.82
N GLY A 88 -2.95 -4.50 10.89
CA GLY A 88 -3.94 -4.10 9.89
C GLY A 88 -3.47 -2.89 9.10
N VAL A 89 -3.64 -2.94 7.78
CA VAL A 89 -3.54 -1.77 6.90
C VAL A 89 -4.88 -1.57 6.22
N PHE A 90 -5.42 -0.37 6.32
CA PHE A 90 -6.70 0.01 5.74
C PHE A 90 -6.44 0.85 4.49
N LEU A 91 -6.82 0.33 3.34
CA LEU A 91 -6.43 0.83 2.04
C LEU A 91 -7.64 1.22 1.20
N GLN A 92 -7.57 2.38 0.56
CA GLN A 92 -8.50 2.74 -0.52
C GLN A 92 -7.80 2.61 -1.88
N VAL A 93 -8.55 2.21 -2.89
CA VAL A 93 -8.08 2.14 -4.27
C VAL A 93 -9.10 2.80 -5.18
N TYR A 94 -8.64 3.68 -6.04
CA TYR A 94 -9.49 4.42 -6.97
C TYR A 94 -9.10 4.12 -8.41
N ASN A 95 -10.10 3.87 -9.23
CA ASN A 95 -9.95 3.86 -10.68
C ASN A 95 -10.58 5.13 -11.25
N GLU A 96 -9.78 6.15 -11.47
CA GLU A 96 -10.26 7.40 -12.06
C GLU A 96 -10.31 7.38 -13.60
N SER A 97 -9.87 6.29 -14.20
CA SER A 97 -9.89 6.12 -15.66
C SER A 97 -11.29 5.80 -16.20
N SER A 98 -11.42 5.78 -17.52
CA SER A 98 -12.65 5.41 -18.22
C SER A 98 -12.74 3.91 -18.54
N THR A 99 -11.74 3.12 -18.16
CA THR A 99 -11.65 1.68 -18.44
C THR A 99 -11.42 0.87 -17.14
N PRO A 100 -11.82 -0.42 -17.10
CA PRO A 100 -11.51 -1.28 -15.97
C PRO A 100 -10.02 -1.59 -15.89
N HIS A 101 -9.46 -1.66 -14.66
CA HIS A 101 -8.06 -2.00 -14.40
C HIS A 101 -7.92 -2.99 -13.25
N LEU A 102 -6.90 -3.84 -13.35
CA LEU A 102 -6.58 -4.82 -12.32
C LEU A 102 -5.90 -4.15 -11.13
N PRO A 103 -6.42 -4.28 -9.89
CA PRO A 103 -5.69 -3.87 -8.69
C PRO A 103 -4.46 -4.76 -8.46
N ALA A 104 -3.49 -4.22 -7.72
CA ALA A 104 -2.33 -4.97 -7.29
C ALA A 104 -2.75 -6.24 -6.53
N LYS A 105 -2.06 -7.34 -6.82
CA LYS A 105 -2.21 -8.61 -6.08
C LYS A 105 -1.24 -8.71 -4.93
N GLU A 106 -0.04 -8.21 -5.16
CA GLU A 106 1.05 -8.27 -4.22
C GLU A 106 1.15 -6.94 -3.49
N LEU A 107 0.65 -6.96 -2.25
CA LEU A 107 0.74 -5.88 -1.29
C LEU A 107 1.48 -6.45 -0.08
N THR A 108 2.79 -6.23 -0.02
CA THR A 108 3.63 -6.79 1.04
C THR A 108 4.08 -5.70 2.00
N ILE A 109 4.31 -6.06 3.27
CA ILE A 109 5.01 -5.18 4.21
C ILE A 109 6.46 -5.65 4.30
N SER A 110 7.41 -4.71 4.30
CA SER A 110 8.80 -4.96 4.62
C SER A 110 9.30 -4.09 5.77
N ASP A 111 10.28 -4.58 6.52
CA ASP A 111 11.01 -3.82 7.53
C ASP A 111 12.45 -3.50 7.07
N THR A 112 13.19 -2.72 7.84
CA THR A 112 14.59 -2.35 7.52
C THR A 112 15.56 -3.51 7.59
N GLN A 113 15.17 -4.66 8.12
CA GLN A 113 15.95 -5.92 8.13
C GLN A 113 15.55 -6.84 6.98
N HIS A 114 14.75 -6.33 6.01
CA HIS A 114 14.26 -7.07 4.85
C HIS A 114 13.37 -8.28 5.19
N ASN A 115 12.74 -8.32 6.37
CA ASN A 115 11.66 -9.26 6.58
C ASN A 115 10.47 -8.82 5.72
N VAL A 116 9.85 -9.79 5.02
CA VAL A 116 8.71 -9.53 4.14
C VAL A 116 7.50 -10.27 4.66
N TYR A 117 6.38 -9.58 4.76
CA TYR A 117 5.10 -10.07 5.24
C TYR A 117 4.07 -10.01 4.12
N ILE A 118 3.37 -11.12 3.89
CA ILE A 118 2.27 -11.24 2.93
C ILE A 118 0.94 -11.16 3.66
N PRO A 119 -0.11 -10.60 3.03
CA PRO A 119 -1.41 -10.51 3.67
C PRO A 119 -2.05 -11.88 3.87
N VAL A 120 -2.68 -12.05 5.03
CA VAL A 120 -3.55 -13.20 5.31
C VAL A 120 -4.92 -12.86 4.74
N VAL A 121 -5.45 -13.71 3.85
CA VAL A 121 -6.77 -13.53 3.25
C VAL A 121 -7.79 -14.41 3.99
N PRO A 122 -8.59 -13.84 4.89
CA PRO A 122 -9.66 -14.56 5.54
C PRO A 122 -10.80 -14.84 4.57
N GLN A 123 -11.56 -15.89 4.82
CA GLN A 123 -12.75 -16.19 4.03
C GLN A 123 -13.90 -15.22 4.38
N PRO A 124 -14.69 -14.76 3.40
CA PRO A 124 -15.92 -14.05 3.68
C PRO A 124 -16.85 -14.93 4.53
N THR A 125 -17.35 -14.40 5.64
CA THR A 125 -18.23 -15.17 6.52
C THR A 125 -19.69 -14.79 6.40
N ASN A 126 -19.98 -13.51 6.20
CA ASN A 126 -21.31 -12.96 6.01
C ASN A 126 -21.22 -11.52 5.48
N GLU A 127 -22.38 -10.92 5.20
CA GLU A 127 -22.50 -9.53 4.72
C GLU A 127 -22.09 -8.47 5.75
N PHE A 128 -21.99 -8.84 7.04
CA PHE A 128 -21.58 -7.94 8.12
C PHE A 128 -20.07 -7.99 8.38
N SER A 129 -19.33 -8.85 7.69
CA SER A 129 -17.87 -8.88 7.80
C SER A 129 -17.29 -7.56 7.26
N TYR A 130 -16.31 -7.00 7.99
CA TYR A 130 -15.60 -5.83 7.50
C TYR A 130 -15.00 -6.12 6.12
N GLN A 131 -15.19 -5.19 5.18
CA GLN A 131 -14.73 -5.39 3.81
C GLN A 131 -13.20 -5.45 3.78
N ARG A 132 -12.70 -6.52 3.21
CA ARG A 132 -11.28 -6.76 3.03
C ARG A 132 -10.85 -6.40 1.64
N PHE A 133 -9.59 -6.04 1.52
CA PHE A 133 -8.97 -5.95 0.23
C PHE A 133 -8.82 -7.37 -0.33
N ALA A 134 -9.67 -7.71 -1.28
CA ALA A 134 -9.60 -8.98 -1.98
C ALA A 134 -9.52 -8.71 -3.47
N TYR A 135 -8.53 -9.30 -4.12
CA TYR A 135 -8.44 -9.28 -5.57
C TYR A 135 -9.58 -10.15 -6.15
N SER A 136 -10.56 -9.49 -6.72
CA SER A 136 -11.74 -10.16 -7.29
C SER A 136 -11.89 -9.95 -8.81
N GLY A 137 -10.87 -9.40 -9.45
CA GLY A 137 -10.89 -9.04 -10.86
C GLY A 137 -10.73 -7.54 -11.10
N PRO A 138 -10.96 -7.06 -12.33
CA PRO A 138 -10.77 -5.66 -12.65
C PRO A 138 -11.71 -4.74 -11.88
N LEU A 139 -11.16 -3.67 -11.34
CA LEU A 139 -11.92 -2.57 -10.78
C LEU A 139 -12.53 -1.75 -11.92
N ALA A 140 -13.84 -1.65 -11.95
CA ALA A 140 -14.56 -0.96 -13.01
C ALA A 140 -14.13 0.51 -13.16
N ALA A 141 -14.41 1.09 -14.31
CA ALA A 141 -14.18 2.52 -14.57
C ALA A 141 -14.89 3.38 -13.51
N LYS A 142 -14.22 4.39 -12.99
CA LYS A 142 -14.75 5.32 -11.96
C LYS A 142 -15.18 4.64 -10.65
N ALA A 143 -14.81 3.37 -10.45
CA ALA A 143 -15.09 2.64 -9.22
C ALA A 143 -13.95 2.77 -8.19
N ARG A 144 -14.24 2.35 -6.96
CA ARG A 144 -13.27 2.33 -5.86
C ARG A 144 -13.44 1.09 -4.97
N ILE A 145 -12.37 0.79 -4.23
CA ILE A 145 -12.33 -0.18 -3.14
C ILE A 145 -12.01 0.60 -1.85
N PRO A 146 -12.77 0.45 -0.76
CA PRO A 146 -14.04 -0.27 -0.63
C PRO A 146 -15.18 0.41 -1.40
N ALA A 147 -16.24 -0.35 -1.73
CA ALA A 147 -17.40 0.20 -2.39
C ALA A 147 -18.13 1.23 -1.50
N LEU A 148 -18.70 2.28 -2.12
CA LEU A 148 -19.27 3.45 -1.43
C LEU A 148 -20.34 3.14 -0.37
N ASN A 149 -21.08 2.05 -0.54
CA ASN A 149 -22.20 1.67 0.35
C ASN A 149 -21.80 0.68 1.45
N THR A 150 -20.52 0.61 1.79
CA THR A 150 -20.00 -0.32 2.81
C THR A 150 -19.59 0.41 4.09
N VAL A 151 -19.52 -0.32 5.20
CA VAL A 151 -18.98 0.20 6.47
C VAL A 151 -17.50 0.60 6.31
N ALA A 152 -16.75 -0.15 5.52
CA ALA A 152 -15.35 0.15 5.23
C ALA A 152 -15.14 1.43 4.42
N ALA A 153 -16.17 1.94 3.75
CA ALA A 153 -16.12 3.21 3.02
C ALA A 153 -16.53 4.43 3.86
N ASN A 154 -17.44 4.24 4.84
CA ASN A 154 -18.14 5.33 5.52
C ASN A 154 -18.14 5.20 7.05
N GLY A 155 -17.55 4.12 7.60
CA GLY A 155 -17.45 3.93 9.06
C GLY A 155 -16.34 4.78 9.69
N PRO A 156 -16.15 4.68 11.00
CA PRO A 156 -15.10 5.40 11.72
C PRO A 156 -13.69 4.97 11.27
N THR A 157 -13.50 3.71 10.95
CA THR A 157 -12.29 3.20 10.31
C THR A 157 -12.59 2.99 8.82
N GLN A 158 -11.92 3.73 7.96
CA GLN A 158 -12.12 3.67 6.51
C GLN A 158 -10.99 2.87 5.84
N GLY A 159 -11.31 2.31 4.67
CA GLY A 159 -10.38 1.51 3.87
C GLY A 159 -10.72 0.03 3.88
N ALA A 160 -10.39 -0.67 2.81
CA ALA A 160 -10.45 -2.13 2.76
C ALA A 160 -9.27 -2.73 3.53
N LEU A 161 -9.52 -3.69 4.39
CA LEU A 161 -8.53 -4.25 5.30
C LEU A 161 -7.57 -5.21 4.61
N LEU A 162 -6.29 -4.95 4.73
CA LEU A 162 -5.19 -5.90 4.55
C LEU A 162 -4.74 -6.36 5.93
N LEU A 163 -4.69 -7.66 6.15
CA LEU A 163 -4.38 -8.26 7.45
C LEU A 163 -3.07 -9.03 7.38
N TYR A 164 -2.14 -8.72 8.27
CA TYR A 164 -0.81 -9.33 8.31
C TYR A 164 -0.53 -9.96 9.67
N LYS A 165 0.36 -10.96 9.67
CA LYS A 165 1.07 -11.43 10.86
C LYS A 165 2.50 -10.93 10.77
N ILE A 166 2.86 -10.03 11.66
CA ILE A 166 4.21 -9.46 11.68
C ILE A 166 4.94 -9.90 12.94
N LYS A 167 6.27 -9.91 12.89
CA LYS A 167 7.08 -10.12 14.10
C LYS A 167 7.05 -8.84 14.94
N ILE A 168 6.86 -8.96 16.23
CA ILE A 168 6.89 -7.82 17.15
C ILE A 168 8.21 -7.04 17.03
N VAL A 169 9.34 -7.74 16.86
CA VAL A 169 10.65 -7.11 16.67
C VAL A 169 10.71 -6.21 15.41
N SER A 170 9.87 -6.44 14.41
CA SER A 170 9.84 -5.59 13.22
C SER A 170 9.26 -4.21 13.49
N LEU A 171 8.54 -4.02 14.59
CA LEU A 171 8.09 -2.70 15.03
C LEU A 171 9.27 -1.83 15.53
N ASP A 172 10.38 -2.45 15.94
CA ASP A 172 11.62 -1.75 16.29
C ASP A 172 12.49 -1.50 15.04
N ASN A 173 12.25 -2.25 13.95
CA ASN A 173 12.97 -2.17 12.68
C ASN A 173 12.26 -1.22 11.69
N ARG A 174 11.98 -0.01 12.10
CA ARG A 174 11.27 1.03 11.32
C ARG A 174 12.13 1.65 10.23
N PRO A 175 11.51 2.19 9.13
CA PRO A 175 10.09 2.16 8.87
C PRO A 175 9.60 0.78 8.43
N LEU A 176 8.32 0.47 8.71
CA LEU A 176 7.60 -0.55 7.98
C LEU A 176 7.10 0.07 6.68
N GLU A 177 7.29 -0.60 5.56
CA GLU A 177 6.85 -0.11 4.25
C GLU A 177 5.82 -1.05 3.63
N LEU A 178 4.66 -0.49 3.24
CA LEU A 178 3.73 -1.19 2.35
C LEU A 178 4.26 -1.07 0.92
N ASN A 179 4.52 -2.19 0.28
CA ASN A 179 4.97 -2.25 -1.10
C ASN A 179 3.82 -2.68 -2.00
N ILE A 180 3.59 -1.93 -3.08
CA ILE A 180 2.52 -2.15 -4.06
C ILE A 180 3.16 -2.31 -5.42
N ILE A 181 2.83 -3.41 -6.12
CA ILE A 181 3.42 -3.74 -7.42
C ILE A 181 2.28 -3.85 -8.44
N ASP A 182 2.43 -3.19 -9.58
CA ASP A 182 1.47 -3.29 -10.67
C ASP A 182 1.36 -4.74 -11.15
N PRO A 183 0.15 -5.28 -11.33
CA PRO A 183 -0.04 -6.69 -11.68
C PRO A 183 0.35 -7.02 -13.13
N LEU A 184 0.54 -6.03 -13.98
CA LEU A 184 0.87 -6.19 -15.39
C LEU A 184 2.32 -5.81 -15.70
N ASP A 185 2.91 -4.92 -14.89
CA ASP A 185 4.29 -4.46 -15.04
C ASP A 185 4.97 -4.33 -13.69
N ALA A 186 5.82 -5.30 -13.35
CA ALA A 186 6.53 -5.34 -12.07
C ALA A 186 7.56 -4.22 -11.90
N SER A 187 7.87 -3.44 -12.94
CA SER A 187 8.71 -2.25 -12.82
C SER A 187 7.96 -1.05 -12.26
N ILE A 188 6.62 -1.06 -12.36
CA ILE A 188 5.76 -0.02 -11.80
C ILE A 188 5.43 -0.39 -10.35
N THR A 189 6.03 0.34 -9.42
CA THR A 189 5.89 0.07 -7.99
C THR A 189 5.67 1.35 -7.21
N ALA A 190 5.04 1.22 -6.05
CA ALA A 190 4.97 2.29 -5.06
C ALA A 190 5.19 1.75 -3.66
N SER A 191 5.70 2.57 -2.75
CA SER A 191 5.78 2.23 -1.34
C SER A 191 5.31 3.36 -0.45
N ALA A 192 4.66 2.98 0.67
CA ALA A 192 4.27 3.90 1.73
C ALA A 192 4.88 3.47 3.05
N GLU A 193 5.50 4.39 3.76
CA GLU A 193 5.88 4.16 5.15
C GLU A 193 4.61 4.07 6.00
N LEU A 194 4.53 3.03 6.82
CA LEU A 194 3.40 2.78 7.70
C LEU A 194 3.65 3.38 9.07
N ASP A 195 2.61 3.96 9.63
CA ASP A 195 2.62 4.40 11.02
C ASP A 195 2.45 3.21 11.96
N VAL A 196 3.24 3.16 13.05
CA VAL A 196 3.33 2.05 14.01
C VAL A 196 3.47 2.58 15.41
#